data_936413e8e43641ef3dc151f1e242d2f9
#
_entry.id   936413e8e43641ef3dc151f1e242d2f9
#
_cell.length_a   1.000
_cell.length_b   1.000
_cell.length_c   1.000
_cell.angle_alpha   90.00
_cell.angle_beta   90.00
_cell.angle_gamma   90.00
#
_symmetry.space_group_name_H-M   'P 1'
#
loop_
_entity.id
_entity.type
_entity.pdbx_description
1 polymer ?
#
loop_
_entity_poly.entity_id
_entity_poly.type
_entity_poly.pdbx_seq_one_letter_code
_entity_poly.pdbx_strand_id
1 'polypeptide(L)'
;MTDMVKQRLAHICILVRDIEQAIEHYTNILGAVCPQLLKEDVVKEERFAGKDRYVTAFFRAAGSACDIQLLQPIDPESPLFKRMEKHGEGLHHIAFASSHLEDTFQQLKKKGVSLQGDQFIFDANTPDTRWVWIMPQYAHGVLIEVMDEYKPIDG
;
A
#
# COMPACT_ATOMS: atom_id res chain seq x y z
N MET A 1 10.84 29.35 3.06
CA MET A 1 10.26 28.40 2.06
C MET A 1 9.03 27.76 2.64
N THR A 2 7.93 27.92 1.96
CA THR A 2 6.72 27.19 2.32
C THR A 2 6.95 25.71 2.01
N ASP A 3 6.76 24.83 2.99
CA ASP A 3 6.75 23.39 2.75
C ASP A 3 5.62 23.08 1.77
N MET A 4 6.01 22.74 0.56
CA MET A 4 5.03 22.30 -0.42
C MET A 4 4.48 20.93 0.03
N VAL A 5 3.16 20.83 0.04
CA VAL A 5 2.52 19.54 0.27
C VAL A 5 3.00 18.57 -0.80
N LYS A 6 3.67 17.53 -0.37
CA LYS A 6 4.11 16.46 -1.28
C LYS A 6 3.03 15.42 -1.36
N GLN A 7 2.49 15.26 -2.54
CA GLN A 7 1.50 14.23 -2.85
C GLN A 7 2.00 13.45 -4.05
N ARG A 8 1.91 12.12 -3.96
CA ARG A 8 2.42 11.26 -5.02
C ARG A 8 1.73 9.91 -5.03
N LEU A 9 1.74 9.27 -6.19
CA LEU A 9 1.45 7.85 -6.27
C LEU A 9 2.58 7.11 -5.56
N ALA A 10 2.26 6.35 -4.53
CA ALA A 10 3.26 5.72 -3.66
C ALA A 10 3.53 4.27 -4.04
N HIS A 11 2.50 3.45 -4.15
CA HIS A 11 2.67 2.04 -4.51
C HIS A 11 1.41 1.42 -5.10
N ILE A 12 1.63 0.28 -5.72
CA ILE A 12 0.59 -0.64 -6.17
C ILE A 12 0.73 -1.88 -5.30
N CYS A 13 -0.37 -2.34 -4.68
CA CYS A 13 -0.37 -3.53 -3.84
C CYS A 13 -1.00 -4.71 -4.55
N ILE A 14 -0.31 -5.83 -4.56
CA ILE A 14 -0.75 -7.09 -5.16
C ILE A 14 -0.90 -8.14 -4.07
N LEU A 15 -2.10 -8.74 -3.97
CA LEU A 15 -2.35 -9.86 -3.09
C LEU A 15 -1.78 -11.13 -3.70
N VAL A 16 -1.03 -11.88 -2.90
CA VAL A 16 -0.38 -13.12 -3.33
C VAL A 16 -0.62 -14.23 -2.29
N ARG A 17 -0.67 -15.47 -2.75
CA ARG A 17 -0.83 -16.65 -1.86
C ARG A 17 0.49 -17.08 -1.23
N ASP A 18 1.60 -16.89 -1.94
CA ASP A 18 2.93 -17.31 -1.53
C ASP A 18 3.91 -16.17 -1.81
N ILE A 19 4.32 -15.47 -0.76
CA ILE A 19 5.18 -14.29 -0.88
C ILE A 19 6.56 -14.64 -1.44
N GLU A 20 7.12 -15.79 -1.10
CA GLU A 20 8.44 -16.21 -1.60
C GLU A 20 8.40 -16.45 -3.11
N GLN A 21 7.40 -17.18 -3.58
CA GLN A 21 7.20 -17.42 -5.00
C GLN A 21 6.92 -16.11 -5.75
N ALA A 22 6.11 -15.24 -5.16
CA ALA A 22 5.79 -13.94 -5.76
C ALA A 22 7.02 -13.03 -5.87
N ILE A 23 7.88 -13.02 -4.86
CA ILE A 23 9.13 -12.27 -4.90
C ILE A 23 10.00 -12.78 -6.06
N GLU A 24 10.13 -14.09 -6.21
CA GLU A 24 10.90 -14.68 -7.30
C GLU A 24 10.34 -14.29 -8.67
N HIS A 25 9.04 -14.45 -8.87
CA HIS A 25 8.38 -14.12 -10.14
C HIS A 25 8.50 -12.63 -10.48
N TYR A 26 8.25 -11.75 -9.50
CA TYR A 26 8.36 -10.30 -9.74
C TYR A 26 9.80 -9.84 -9.91
N THR A 27 10.76 -10.50 -9.27
CA THR A 27 12.17 -10.24 -9.54
C THR A 27 12.51 -10.51 -11.00
N ASN A 28 12.00 -11.62 -11.55
CA ASN A 28 12.19 -11.95 -12.97
C ASN A 28 11.51 -10.95 -13.90
N ILE A 29 10.27 -10.60 -13.59
CA ILE A 29 9.51 -9.61 -14.38
C ILE A 29 10.22 -8.25 -14.36
N LEU A 30 10.50 -7.74 -13.16
CA LEU A 30 11.07 -6.40 -13.00
C LEU A 30 12.50 -6.33 -13.54
N GLY A 31 13.26 -7.41 -13.45
CA GLY A 31 14.60 -7.48 -14.04
C GLY A 31 14.61 -7.19 -15.54
N ALA A 32 13.50 -7.53 -16.22
CA ALA A 32 13.34 -7.26 -17.64
C ALA A 32 12.68 -5.90 -17.93
N VAL A 33 11.66 -5.52 -17.15
CA VAL A 33 10.81 -4.36 -17.51
C VAL A 33 11.11 -3.10 -16.70
N CYS A 34 11.67 -3.22 -15.49
CA CYS A 34 11.96 -2.08 -14.63
C CYS A 34 13.05 -2.43 -13.61
N PRO A 35 14.31 -2.67 -14.05
CA PRO A 35 15.38 -3.13 -13.18
C PRO A 35 15.74 -2.14 -12.06
N GLN A 36 15.34 -0.88 -12.17
CA GLN A 36 15.53 0.12 -11.13
C GLN A 36 14.90 -0.27 -9.80
N LEU A 37 13.78 -1.01 -9.84
CA LEU A 37 13.10 -1.48 -8.64
C LEU A 37 13.81 -2.65 -7.94
N LEU A 38 14.88 -3.17 -8.52
CA LEU A 38 15.67 -4.25 -7.93
C LEU A 38 16.98 -3.78 -7.31
N LYS A 39 17.23 -2.47 -7.26
CA LYS A 39 18.49 -1.93 -6.70
C LYS A 39 18.62 -2.13 -5.21
N GLU A 40 17.51 -2.12 -4.50
CA GLU A 40 17.48 -2.35 -3.06
C GLU A 40 17.03 -3.77 -2.77
N ASP A 41 17.50 -4.32 -1.66
CA ASP A 41 17.10 -5.65 -1.22
C ASP A 41 15.62 -5.66 -0.83
N VAL A 42 14.91 -6.72 -1.21
CA VAL A 42 13.53 -6.93 -0.82
C VAL A 42 13.50 -7.49 0.59
N VAL A 43 12.90 -6.74 1.52
CA VAL A 43 12.76 -7.15 2.92
C VAL A 43 11.31 -7.52 3.20
N LYS A 44 11.12 -8.72 3.75
CA LYS A 44 9.80 -9.17 4.19
C LYS A 44 9.55 -8.67 5.61
N GLU A 45 8.34 -8.17 5.85
CA GLU A 45 7.91 -7.71 7.16
C GLU A 45 6.52 -8.24 7.47
N GLU A 46 6.33 -8.70 8.71
CA GLU A 46 5.01 -9.05 9.21
C GLU A 46 4.34 -7.79 9.75
N ARG A 47 3.08 -7.57 9.37
CA ARG A 47 2.30 -6.40 9.71
C ARG A 47 0.91 -6.76 10.20
N PHE A 48 0.31 -5.81 10.92
CA PHE A 48 -1.05 -5.90 11.42
C PHE A 48 -1.83 -4.65 11.03
N ALA A 49 -3.04 -4.84 10.54
CA ALA A 49 -3.95 -3.75 10.23
C ALA A 49 -5.37 -4.14 10.66
N GLY A 50 -5.80 -3.61 11.82
CA GLY A 50 -7.06 -4.00 12.42
C GLY A 50 -7.06 -5.50 12.77
N LYS A 51 -7.94 -6.26 12.13
CA LYS A 51 -8.02 -7.72 12.28
C LYS A 51 -7.15 -8.48 11.29
N ASP A 52 -6.51 -7.77 10.37
CA ASP A 52 -5.68 -8.39 9.34
C ASP A 52 -4.25 -8.58 9.84
N ARG A 53 -3.70 -9.74 9.51
CA ARG A 53 -2.29 -10.07 9.73
C ARG A 53 -1.73 -10.56 8.42
N TYR A 54 -0.61 -9.99 8.01
CA TYR A 54 -0.04 -10.28 6.70
C TYR A 54 1.48 -10.13 6.68
N VAL A 55 2.09 -10.72 5.67
CA VAL A 55 3.50 -10.49 5.33
C VAL A 55 3.53 -9.59 4.10
N THR A 56 4.36 -8.57 4.14
CA THR A 56 4.51 -7.65 3.02
C THR A 56 5.97 -7.57 2.57
N ALA A 57 6.16 -7.28 1.29
CA ALA A 57 7.47 -7.03 0.69
C ALA A 57 7.33 -5.93 -0.34
N PHE A 58 8.31 -5.04 -0.40
CA PHE A 58 8.32 -3.93 -1.35
C PHE A 58 9.49 -4.05 -2.31
N PHE A 59 9.18 -3.83 -3.59
CA PHE A 59 10.17 -3.50 -4.61
C PHE A 59 10.18 -1.98 -4.75
N ARG A 60 11.26 -1.35 -4.34
CA ARG A 60 11.40 0.10 -4.38
C ARG A 60 12.85 0.53 -4.51
N ALA A 61 13.04 1.74 -5.01
CA ALA A 61 14.36 2.34 -5.13
C ALA A 61 14.27 3.85 -4.98
N ALA A 62 15.35 4.48 -4.54
CA ALA A 62 15.43 5.94 -4.46
C ALA A 62 15.11 6.56 -5.83
N GLY A 63 14.22 7.55 -5.84
CA GLY A 63 13.79 8.21 -7.07
C GLY A 63 12.78 7.44 -7.92
N SER A 64 12.31 6.29 -7.43
CA SER A 64 11.26 5.53 -8.11
C SER A 64 9.94 6.31 -8.14
N ALA A 65 9.25 6.26 -9.28
CA ALA A 65 7.96 6.93 -9.44
C ALA A 65 6.84 6.22 -8.65
N CYS A 66 6.96 4.92 -8.47
CA CYS A 66 5.94 4.10 -7.80
C CYS A 66 6.57 2.79 -7.35
N ASP A 67 6.33 2.40 -6.11
CA ASP A 67 6.79 1.13 -5.57
C ASP A 67 5.79 0.01 -5.89
N ILE A 68 6.23 -1.24 -5.79
CA ILE A 68 5.36 -2.41 -5.89
C ILE A 68 5.38 -3.15 -4.56
N GLN A 69 4.21 -3.30 -3.96
CA GLN A 69 4.01 -4.04 -2.74
C GLN A 69 3.40 -5.41 -3.04
N LEU A 70 4.02 -6.46 -2.52
CA LEU A 70 3.42 -7.79 -2.47
C LEU A 70 2.89 -8.00 -1.05
N LEU A 71 1.72 -8.61 -0.92
CA LEU A 71 1.08 -8.78 0.37
C LEU A 71 0.43 -10.15 0.45
N GLN A 72 0.88 -10.97 1.41
CA GLN A 72 0.30 -12.29 1.69
C GLN A 72 -0.46 -12.25 3.01
N PRO A 73 -1.79 -12.41 3.00
CA PRO A 73 -2.55 -12.59 4.24
C PRO A 73 -2.17 -13.94 4.88
N ILE A 74 -1.95 -13.95 6.19
CA ILE A 74 -1.50 -15.16 6.90
C ILE A 74 -2.45 -15.66 7.98
N ASP A 75 -3.51 -14.91 8.30
CA ASP A 75 -4.53 -15.35 9.24
C ASP A 75 -5.80 -15.75 8.49
N PRO A 76 -6.16 -17.07 8.46
CA PRO A 76 -7.36 -17.53 7.75
C PRO A 76 -8.67 -16.89 8.22
N GLU A 77 -8.70 -16.38 9.45
CA GLU A 77 -9.90 -15.74 10.00
C GLU A 77 -10.01 -14.25 9.64
N SER A 78 -8.94 -13.67 9.08
CA SER A 78 -8.93 -12.25 8.75
C SER A 78 -9.79 -11.94 7.51
N PRO A 79 -10.38 -10.74 7.45
CA PRO A 79 -11.13 -10.31 6.27
C PRO A 79 -10.32 -10.35 4.97
N LEU A 80 -9.04 -9.98 5.04
CA LEU A 80 -8.15 -9.94 3.89
C LEU A 80 -7.89 -11.35 3.33
N PHE A 81 -7.66 -12.33 4.20
CA PHE A 81 -7.49 -13.72 3.79
C PHE A 81 -8.75 -14.25 3.11
N LYS A 82 -9.91 -14.00 3.70
CA LYS A 82 -11.20 -14.41 3.16
C LYS A 82 -11.47 -13.75 1.80
N ARG A 83 -11.09 -12.50 1.63
CA ARG A 83 -11.18 -11.80 0.36
C ARG A 83 -10.32 -12.50 -0.71
N MET A 84 -9.08 -12.85 -0.37
CA MET A 84 -8.19 -13.55 -1.29
C MET A 84 -8.74 -14.92 -1.68
N GLU A 85 -9.29 -15.66 -0.73
CA GLU A 85 -9.91 -16.96 -1.01
C GLU A 85 -11.12 -16.84 -1.95
N LYS A 86 -11.90 -15.77 -1.80
CA LYS A 86 -13.09 -15.54 -2.61
C LYS A 86 -12.78 -15.00 -4.00
N HIS A 87 -11.83 -14.09 -4.12
CA HIS A 87 -11.56 -13.36 -5.37
C HIS A 87 -10.22 -13.73 -6.03
N GLY A 88 -9.37 -14.51 -5.34
CA GLY A 88 -8.05 -14.89 -5.84
C GLY A 88 -6.98 -13.82 -5.66
N GLU A 89 -5.80 -14.11 -6.21
CA GLU A 89 -4.67 -13.19 -6.26
C GLU A 89 -4.94 -12.03 -7.22
N GLY A 90 -4.19 -10.96 -7.07
CA GLY A 90 -4.21 -9.85 -8.01
C GLY A 90 -4.15 -8.48 -7.34
N LEU A 91 -4.45 -7.45 -8.09
CA LEU A 91 -4.39 -6.07 -7.61
C LEU A 91 -5.36 -5.85 -6.43
N HIS A 92 -4.84 -5.38 -5.31
CA HIS A 92 -5.62 -5.08 -4.12
C HIS A 92 -5.95 -3.59 -4.04
N HIS A 93 -4.94 -2.74 -4.15
CA HIS A 93 -5.15 -1.30 -4.07
C HIS A 93 -4.02 -0.53 -4.76
N ILE A 94 -4.29 0.75 -5.00
CA ILE A 94 -3.27 1.74 -5.31
C ILE A 94 -3.18 2.71 -4.15
N ALA A 95 -1.99 3.22 -3.86
CA ALA A 95 -1.75 4.09 -2.72
C ALA A 95 -1.18 5.43 -3.16
N PHE A 96 -1.75 6.48 -2.58
CA PHE A 96 -1.20 7.83 -2.66
C PHE A 96 -0.67 8.23 -1.28
N ALA A 97 0.52 8.82 -1.26
CA ALA A 97 1.11 9.35 -0.04
C ALA A 97 0.95 10.86 0.01
N SER A 98 0.73 11.40 1.20
CA SER A 98 0.63 12.84 1.44
C SER A 98 1.45 13.22 2.66
N SER A 99 2.22 14.28 2.55
CA SER A 99 2.93 14.85 3.70
C SER A 99 1.99 15.61 4.65
N HIS A 100 0.73 15.83 4.24
CA HIS A 100 -0.30 16.53 5.02
C HIS A 100 -1.61 15.72 4.97
N LEU A 101 -1.57 14.53 5.56
CA LEU A 101 -2.69 13.58 5.49
C LEU A 101 -3.98 14.13 6.08
N GLU A 102 -3.90 14.87 7.17
CA GLU A 102 -5.08 15.45 7.82
C GLU A 102 -5.81 16.44 6.91
N ASP A 103 -5.07 17.32 6.26
CA ASP A 103 -5.64 18.28 5.30
C ASP A 103 -6.25 17.56 4.10
N THR A 104 -5.55 16.56 3.57
CA THR A 104 -6.04 15.73 2.47
C THR A 104 -7.34 15.02 2.85
N PHE A 105 -7.39 14.47 4.04
CA PHE A 105 -8.57 13.79 4.57
C PHE A 105 -9.77 14.75 4.66
N GLN A 106 -9.55 15.97 5.18
CA GLN A 106 -10.60 16.97 5.25
C GLN A 106 -11.10 17.41 3.87
N GLN A 107 -10.19 17.56 2.91
CA GLN A 107 -10.57 17.86 1.53
C GLN A 107 -11.42 16.76 0.90
N LEU A 108 -11.06 15.49 1.12
CA LEU A 108 -11.84 14.35 0.63
C LEU A 108 -13.26 14.36 1.20
N LYS A 109 -13.38 14.59 2.50
CA LYS A 109 -14.69 14.71 3.16
C LYS A 109 -15.51 15.85 2.58
N LYS A 110 -14.90 17.02 2.44
CA LYS A 110 -15.57 18.22 1.92
C LYS A 110 -16.06 18.03 0.50
N LYS A 111 -15.36 17.26 -0.31
CA LYS A 111 -15.75 16.95 -1.69
C LYS A 111 -16.79 15.83 -1.78
N GLY A 112 -17.16 15.20 -0.66
CA GLY A 112 -18.14 14.13 -0.63
C GLY A 112 -17.58 12.77 -1.10
N VAL A 113 -16.27 12.60 -1.08
CA VAL A 113 -15.64 11.31 -1.44
C VAL A 113 -15.98 10.27 -0.37
N SER A 114 -16.42 9.09 -0.80
CA SER A 114 -16.80 8.01 0.11
C SER A 114 -15.57 7.35 0.72
N LEU A 115 -15.44 7.47 2.05
CA LEU A 115 -14.32 6.95 2.81
C LEU A 115 -14.76 5.80 3.70
N GLN A 116 -13.81 4.93 4.07
CA GLN A 116 -14.06 3.88 5.05
C GLN A 116 -13.87 4.47 6.46
N GLY A 117 -14.98 4.79 7.11
CA GLY A 117 -14.98 5.33 8.48
C GLY A 117 -14.55 6.79 8.57
N ASP A 118 -14.47 7.28 9.79
CA ASP A 118 -14.19 8.68 10.12
C ASP A 118 -12.80 8.89 10.71
N GLN A 119 -12.00 7.85 10.82
CA GLN A 119 -10.72 7.89 11.49
C GLN A 119 -9.63 7.21 10.65
N PHE A 120 -8.41 7.63 10.89
CA PHE A 120 -7.23 6.97 10.31
C PHE A 120 -7.03 5.58 10.89
N ILE A 121 -6.49 4.68 10.07
CA ILE A 121 -6.01 3.36 10.47
C ILE A 121 -4.49 3.47 10.64
N PHE A 122 -3.93 2.72 11.56
CA PHE A 122 -2.48 2.63 11.75
C PHE A 122 -2.10 1.24 12.22
N ASP A 123 -0.86 0.86 11.90
CA ASP A 123 -0.26 -0.38 12.37
C ASP A 123 0.37 -0.11 13.75
N ALA A 124 0.12 -0.97 14.73
CA ALA A 124 0.69 -0.85 16.08
C ALA A 124 2.23 -0.85 16.09
N ASN A 125 2.85 -1.48 15.09
CA ASN A 125 4.31 -1.53 14.95
C ASN A 125 4.89 -0.30 14.27
N THR A 126 4.06 0.47 13.56
CA THR A 126 4.46 1.70 12.86
C THR A 126 3.39 2.78 13.07
N PRO A 127 3.23 3.26 14.33
CA PRO A 127 2.12 4.17 14.66
C PRO A 127 2.21 5.54 13.97
N ASP A 128 3.37 5.89 13.43
CA ASP A 128 3.58 7.15 12.72
C ASP A 128 3.06 7.09 11.27
N THR A 129 2.72 5.91 10.77
CA THR A 129 2.16 5.74 9.43
C THR A 129 0.67 5.46 9.55
N ARG A 130 -0.14 6.44 9.14
CA ARG A 130 -1.60 6.35 9.15
C ARG A 130 -2.10 6.30 7.73
N TRP A 131 -3.31 5.75 7.55
CA TRP A 131 -3.94 5.75 6.24
C TRP A 131 -5.46 5.77 6.37
N VAL A 132 -6.12 6.08 5.26
CA VAL A 132 -7.57 5.98 5.10
C VAL A 132 -7.85 5.37 3.73
N TRP A 133 -8.99 4.73 3.61
CA TRP A 133 -9.43 4.10 2.36
C TRP A 133 -10.52 4.92 1.70
N ILE A 134 -10.34 5.15 0.39
CA ILE A 134 -11.43 5.61 -0.48
C ILE A 134 -12.15 4.36 -0.98
N MET A 135 -13.47 4.33 -0.82
CA MET A 135 -14.26 3.15 -1.14
C MET A 135 -14.35 2.91 -2.65
N PRO A 136 -14.28 1.63 -3.07
CA PRO A 136 -14.33 1.30 -4.50
C PRO A 136 -15.58 1.79 -5.22
N GLN A 137 -16.70 1.90 -4.52
CA GLN A 137 -17.95 2.40 -5.11
C GLN A 137 -17.81 3.83 -5.65
N TYR A 138 -17.03 4.65 -4.98
CA TYR A 138 -16.75 6.01 -5.43
C TYR A 138 -15.72 6.05 -6.55
N ALA A 139 -14.72 5.18 -6.49
CA ALA A 139 -13.57 5.16 -7.40
C ALA A 139 -13.69 4.10 -8.52
N HIS A 140 -14.92 3.76 -8.89
CA HIS A 140 -15.22 2.88 -10.03
C HIS A 140 -14.56 1.49 -9.94
N GLY A 141 -14.60 0.91 -8.73
CA GLY A 141 -14.11 -0.44 -8.49
C GLY A 141 -12.67 -0.51 -7.97
N VAL A 142 -12.00 0.62 -7.81
CA VAL A 142 -10.63 0.66 -7.32
C VAL A 142 -10.61 1.02 -5.84
N LEU A 143 -9.97 0.19 -5.01
CA LEU A 143 -9.68 0.53 -3.63
C LEU A 143 -8.45 1.45 -3.61
N ILE A 144 -8.59 2.63 -3.02
CA ILE A 144 -7.52 3.62 -2.96
C ILE A 144 -7.12 3.86 -1.52
N GLU A 145 -5.83 3.67 -1.22
CA GLU A 145 -5.24 4.04 0.06
C GLU A 145 -4.69 5.46 -0.03
N VAL A 146 -4.98 6.27 0.98
CA VAL A 146 -4.33 7.57 1.15
C VAL A 146 -3.58 7.52 2.47
N MET A 147 -2.28 7.69 2.44
CA MET A 147 -1.40 7.40 3.58
C MET A 147 -0.43 8.53 3.88
N ASP A 148 0.11 8.51 5.09
CA ASP A 148 1.26 9.34 5.44
C ASP A 148 2.45 8.98 4.53
N GLU A 149 3.28 9.97 4.24
CA GLU A 149 4.52 9.73 3.51
C GLU A 149 5.42 8.79 4.32
N TYR A 150 5.80 7.68 3.76
CA TYR A 150 6.81 6.83 4.37
C TYR A 150 8.20 7.33 3.97
N LYS A 151 9.19 7.05 4.84
CA LYS A 151 10.54 7.52 4.60
C LYS A 151 11.05 6.97 3.26
N PRO A 152 11.57 7.85 2.40
CA PRO A 152 12.20 7.40 1.17
C PRO A 152 13.43 6.54 1.51
N ILE A 153 13.76 5.64 0.60
CA ILE A 153 15.03 4.92 0.70
C ILE A 153 16.13 5.94 0.46
N ASP A 154 17.01 6.09 1.43
CA ASP A 154 18.15 6.97 1.29
C ASP A 154 19.07 6.40 0.21
N GLY A 155 19.17 7.12 -0.84
CA GLY A 155 20.02 6.78 -1.99
C GLY A 155 21.50 7.04 -1.72
#